data_8898e3fb8f8cd112d0906e35264f3efd
#
_entry.id   8898e3fb8f8cd112d0906e35264f3efd
#
_cell.length_a   1.000
_cell.length_b   1.000
_cell.length_c   1.000
_cell.angle_alpha   90.00
_cell.angle_beta   90.00
_cell.angle_gamma   90.00
#
_symmetry.space_group_name_H-M   'P 1'
#
loop_
_entity.id
_entity.type
_entity.pdbx_description
1 polymer ?
#
loop_
_entity_poly.entity_id
_entity_poly.type
_entity_poly.pdbx_seq_one_letter_code
_entity_poly.pdbx_strand_id
1 'polypeptide(L)'
;MPVSDPIAEGIARGWKTHDGSRLEKDITLDADIAIVGSGAGGATSAEFLSAAGYKVLLIEEGPLRSSQDFDMQEPAAYASLYQEAIGRTSKDGAITILQGHAVGGTTLVNWTSSFRTPPQTLQHWASEHGVSGLSVEALQPWFERMEQELGISPWALPPNANNDVLRRGCEQLGYRWGVIPRNVRGCWNLGYCGMGCPTNAKQSMLVTTLPAALDKGAVLVHSARAERLSFTDDRVSA
;
A
#
# COMPACT_ATOMS: atom_id res chain seq x y z
N MET A 1 26.53 -5.98 -0.58
CA MET A 1 26.15 -4.77 -1.31
C MET A 1 25.11 -4.05 -0.48
N PRO A 2 25.12 -2.73 -0.38
CA PRO A 2 24.07 -2.00 0.32
C PRO A 2 22.72 -2.27 -0.37
N VAL A 3 21.65 -2.25 0.41
CA VAL A 3 20.27 -2.37 -0.12
C VAL A 3 19.99 -1.11 -0.93
N SER A 4 19.50 -1.25 -2.16
CA SER A 4 19.04 -0.13 -2.99
C SER A 4 17.87 0.56 -2.29
N ASP A 5 17.87 1.90 -2.29
CA ASP A 5 16.78 2.72 -1.77
C ASP A 5 16.10 3.47 -2.92
N PRO A 6 15.02 2.92 -3.48
CA PRO A 6 14.36 3.51 -4.63
C PRO A 6 13.79 4.91 -4.36
N ILE A 7 13.51 5.24 -3.09
CA ILE A 7 13.01 6.56 -2.70
C ILE A 7 14.16 7.58 -2.76
N ALA A 8 15.28 7.31 -2.09
CA ALA A 8 16.44 8.18 -2.14
C ALA A 8 16.98 8.37 -3.55
N GLU A 9 17.06 7.28 -4.32
CA GLU A 9 17.47 7.30 -5.72
C GLU A 9 16.50 8.10 -6.60
N GLY A 10 15.19 7.97 -6.40
CA GLY A 10 14.17 8.70 -7.14
C GLY A 10 14.20 10.20 -6.87
N ILE A 11 14.35 10.59 -5.60
CA ILE A 11 14.51 11.99 -5.21
C ILE A 11 15.79 12.57 -5.84
N ALA A 12 16.88 11.84 -5.82
CA ALA A 12 18.13 12.25 -6.46
C ALA A 12 18.01 12.39 -7.98
N ARG A 13 17.12 11.62 -8.63
CA ARG A 13 16.80 11.77 -10.07
C ARG A 13 15.83 12.91 -10.37
N GLY A 14 15.28 13.57 -9.36
CA GLY A 14 14.41 14.74 -9.52
C GLY A 14 12.91 14.50 -9.34
N TRP A 15 12.50 13.47 -8.62
CA TRP A 15 11.10 13.34 -8.22
C TRP A 15 10.62 14.58 -7.48
N LYS A 16 9.42 15.02 -7.78
CA LYS A 16 8.81 16.19 -7.14
C LYS A 16 8.09 15.76 -5.85
N THR A 17 8.77 15.95 -4.73
CA THR A 17 8.22 15.66 -3.41
C THR A 17 8.27 16.89 -2.52
N HIS A 18 7.21 17.13 -1.75
CA HIS A 18 7.10 18.22 -0.79
C HIS A 18 6.76 17.64 0.58
N ASP A 19 7.55 18.01 1.59
CA ASP A 19 7.25 17.69 2.98
C ASP A 19 6.42 18.82 3.60
N GLY A 20 5.12 18.58 3.80
CA GLY A 20 4.19 19.55 4.36
C GLY A 20 4.58 20.04 5.76
N SER A 21 5.28 19.20 6.55
CA SER A 21 5.75 19.57 7.89
C SER A 21 6.94 20.53 7.89
N ARG A 22 7.58 20.76 6.73
CA ARG A 22 8.77 21.59 6.56
C ARG A 22 8.57 22.79 5.63
N LEU A 23 7.34 23.03 5.21
CA LEU A 23 7.04 24.21 4.39
C LEU A 23 7.19 25.50 5.21
N GLU A 24 8.05 26.38 4.76
CA GLU A 24 8.27 27.70 5.38
C GLU A 24 7.21 28.74 4.95
N LYS A 25 6.50 28.47 3.88
CA LYS A 25 5.46 29.33 3.30
C LYS A 25 4.43 28.49 2.54
N ASP A 26 3.26 29.08 2.35
CA ASP A 26 2.20 28.48 1.54
C ASP A 26 2.68 28.22 0.11
N ILE A 27 2.28 27.09 -0.44
CA ILE A 27 2.52 26.74 -1.84
C ILE A 27 1.21 26.45 -2.54
N THR A 28 1.14 26.76 -3.81
CA THR A 28 0.04 26.40 -4.70
C THR A 28 0.56 25.47 -5.78
N LEU A 29 -0.11 24.36 -5.98
CA LEU A 29 0.24 23.34 -6.97
C LEU A 29 -0.95 23.13 -7.91
N ASP A 30 -0.68 23.15 -9.21
CA ASP A 30 -1.68 22.89 -10.25
C ASP A 30 -1.63 21.43 -10.67
N ALA A 31 -2.78 20.79 -10.73
CA ALA A 31 -2.95 19.41 -11.18
C ALA A 31 -4.25 19.22 -11.96
N ASP A 32 -4.27 18.26 -12.87
CA ASP A 32 -5.51 17.81 -13.52
C ASP A 32 -6.33 16.94 -12.55
N ILE A 33 -5.62 16.19 -11.69
CA ILE A 33 -6.20 15.24 -10.75
C ILE A 33 -5.45 15.32 -9.41
N ALA A 34 -6.20 15.58 -8.33
CA ALA A 34 -5.69 15.45 -6.97
C ALA A 34 -6.20 14.14 -6.35
N ILE A 35 -5.29 13.37 -5.77
CA ILE A 35 -5.57 12.10 -5.10
C ILE A 35 -5.23 12.24 -3.62
N VAL A 36 -6.18 11.94 -2.74
CA VAL A 36 -5.98 11.95 -1.29
C VAL A 36 -5.68 10.53 -0.81
N GLY A 37 -4.51 10.37 -0.22
CA GLY A 37 -3.99 9.09 0.28
C GLY A 37 -3.14 8.33 -0.74
N SER A 38 -1.98 7.85 -0.30
CA SER A 38 -1.00 7.11 -1.10
C SER A 38 -1.01 5.60 -0.86
N GLY A 39 -2.06 5.08 -0.23
CA GLY A 39 -2.27 3.64 -0.04
C GLY A 39 -2.56 2.89 -1.34
N ALA A 40 -3.03 1.64 -1.22
CA ALA A 40 -3.24 0.74 -2.36
C ALA A 40 -4.05 1.38 -3.51
N GLY A 41 -5.17 2.03 -3.19
CA GLY A 41 -6.00 2.68 -4.21
C GLY A 41 -5.35 3.92 -4.80
N GLY A 42 -4.88 4.85 -3.95
CA GLY A 42 -4.35 6.13 -4.40
C GLY A 42 -3.07 6.00 -5.23
N ALA A 43 -2.10 5.22 -4.77
CA ALA A 43 -0.84 5.04 -5.49
C ALA A 43 -1.04 4.30 -6.83
N THR A 44 -1.91 3.29 -6.86
CA THR A 44 -2.27 2.60 -8.11
C THR A 44 -2.98 3.55 -9.08
N SER A 45 -3.95 4.33 -8.60
CA SER A 45 -4.63 5.34 -9.43
C SER A 45 -3.65 6.38 -9.97
N ALA A 46 -2.70 6.84 -9.12
CA ALA A 46 -1.66 7.79 -9.52
C ALA A 46 -0.79 7.24 -10.65
N GLU A 47 -0.38 5.96 -10.57
CA GLU A 47 0.41 5.31 -11.62
C GLU A 47 -0.33 5.29 -12.95
N PHE A 48 -1.59 4.83 -12.97
CA PHE A 48 -2.37 4.73 -14.20
C PHE A 48 -2.63 6.11 -14.82
N LEU A 49 -3.02 7.08 -14.01
CA LEU A 49 -3.35 8.42 -14.48
C LEU A 49 -2.13 9.20 -14.96
N SER A 50 -0.99 9.06 -14.27
CA SER A 50 0.28 9.65 -14.72
C SER A 50 0.76 9.00 -16.01
N ALA A 51 0.62 7.68 -16.14
CA ALA A 51 0.95 6.96 -17.38
C ALA A 51 0.04 7.38 -18.55
N ALA A 52 -1.20 7.81 -18.28
CA ALA A 52 -2.13 8.36 -19.26
C ALA A 52 -1.85 9.84 -19.60
N GLY A 53 -0.84 10.46 -18.97
CA GLY A 53 -0.40 11.82 -19.26
C GLY A 53 -1.06 12.93 -18.45
N TYR A 54 -1.86 12.59 -17.43
CA TYR A 54 -2.43 13.58 -16.51
C TYR A 54 -1.37 14.11 -15.53
N LYS A 55 -1.49 15.40 -15.18
CA LYS A 55 -0.75 15.99 -14.06
C LYS A 55 -1.40 15.53 -12.75
N VAL A 56 -0.78 14.59 -12.08
CA VAL A 56 -1.30 14.00 -10.84
C VAL A 56 -0.62 14.60 -9.63
N LEU A 57 -1.42 15.05 -8.65
CA LEU A 57 -0.99 15.45 -7.32
C LEU A 57 -1.47 14.42 -6.31
N LEU A 58 -0.55 13.82 -5.58
CA LEU A 58 -0.82 12.87 -4.51
C LEU A 58 -0.59 13.55 -3.16
N ILE A 59 -1.59 13.57 -2.28
CA ILE A 59 -1.53 14.18 -0.95
C ILE A 59 -1.64 13.09 0.10
N GLU A 60 -0.63 12.97 0.96
CA GLU A 60 -0.55 11.94 2.00
C GLU A 60 -0.38 12.57 3.38
N GLU A 61 -1.21 12.16 4.33
CA GLU A 61 -1.16 12.65 5.72
C GLU A 61 0.12 12.20 6.43
N GLY A 62 0.53 10.96 6.18
CA GLY A 62 1.70 10.36 6.82
C GLY A 62 3.04 10.78 6.22
N PRO A 63 4.14 10.54 6.94
CA PRO A 63 5.48 10.88 6.48
C PRO A 63 5.97 9.96 5.36
N LEU A 64 6.88 10.48 4.53
CA LEU A 64 7.66 9.67 3.61
C LEU A 64 8.80 9.00 4.39
N ARG A 65 8.85 7.69 4.32
CA ARG A 65 9.91 6.84 4.91
C ARG A 65 10.53 5.97 3.83
N SER A 66 11.78 5.62 4.02
CA SER A 66 12.52 4.72 3.13
C SER A 66 13.05 3.50 3.89
N SER A 67 13.67 2.58 3.18
CA SER A 67 14.31 1.40 3.81
C SER A 67 15.35 1.75 4.88
N GLN A 68 15.92 2.95 4.83
CA GLN A 68 16.88 3.43 5.83
C GLN A 68 16.25 3.85 7.15
N ASP A 69 14.94 4.14 7.14
CA ASP A 69 14.19 4.54 8.34
C ASP A 69 13.61 3.35 9.11
N PHE A 70 13.71 2.12 8.56
CA PHE A 70 13.10 0.92 9.17
C PHE A 70 14.15 0.17 9.99
N ASP A 71 14.13 0.38 11.30
CA ASP A 71 15.09 -0.14 12.27
C ASP A 71 14.67 -1.45 12.94
N MET A 72 13.51 -2.00 12.56
CA MET A 72 12.93 -3.23 13.11
C MET A 72 12.59 -3.12 14.62
N GLN A 73 12.39 -1.91 15.13
CA GLN A 73 11.97 -1.68 16.51
C GLN A 73 10.45 -1.45 16.58
N GLU A 74 9.71 -2.38 17.15
CA GLU A 74 8.23 -2.31 17.21
C GLU A 74 7.71 -0.99 17.82
N PRO A 75 8.19 -0.51 18.97
CA PRO A 75 7.67 0.71 19.55
C PRO A 75 7.85 1.94 18.65
N ALA A 76 8.99 2.05 17.98
CA ALA A 76 9.29 3.13 17.04
C ALA A 76 8.41 3.03 15.79
N ALA A 77 8.27 1.83 15.24
CA ALA A 77 7.43 1.58 14.07
C ALA A 77 5.95 1.86 14.35
N TYR A 78 5.43 1.41 15.48
CA TYR A 78 4.02 1.65 15.85
C TYR A 78 3.73 3.16 16.01
N ALA A 79 4.62 3.88 16.67
CA ALA A 79 4.46 5.32 16.87
C ALA A 79 4.54 6.12 15.56
N SER A 80 5.35 5.69 14.58
CA SER A 80 5.67 6.46 13.38
C SER A 80 4.97 6.02 12.11
N LEU A 81 4.50 4.77 12.02
CA LEU A 81 3.95 4.19 10.79
C LEU A 81 2.46 3.84 10.88
N TYR A 82 1.86 3.90 12.06
CA TYR A 82 0.47 3.53 12.27
C TYR A 82 -0.38 4.68 12.78
N GLN A 83 -1.64 4.70 12.37
CA GLN A 83 -2.63 5.62 12.93
C GLN A 83 -2.78 5.38 14.44
N GLU A 84 -2.69 6.48 15.21
CA GLU A 84 -2.86 6.45 16.67
C GLU A 84 -1.92 5.43 17.37
N ALA A 85 -0.72 5.21 16.81
CA ALA A 85 0.26 4.25 17.31
C ALA A 85 -0.34 2.86 17.58
N ILE A 86 -1.13 2.33 16.64
CA ILE A 86 -1.96 1.10 16.70
C ILE A 86 -3.16 1.15 17.67
N GLY A 87 -3.40 2.29 18.30
CA GLY A 87 -4.51 2.45 19.26
C GLY A 87 -5.89 2.62 18.62
N ARG A 88 -5.98 2.69 17.29
CA ARG A 88 -7.28 2.87 16.60
C ARG A 88 -8.17 1.64 16.77
N THR A 89 -9.39 1.89 17.24
CA THR A 89 -10.41 0.84 17.41
C THR A 89 -11.76 1.28 16.83
N SER A 90 -12.68 0.33 16.67
CA SER A 90 -14.10 0.65 16.48
C SER A 90 -14.65 1.40 17.70
N LYS A 91 -15.78 2.11 17.51
CA LYS A 91 -16.38 2.95 18.57
C LYS A 91 -16.69 2.18 19.85
N ASP A 92 -17.02 0.92 19.74
CA ASP A 92 -17.31 -0.01 20.86
C ASP A 92 -16.07 -0.73 21.39
N GLY A 93 -14.88 -0.46 20.81
CA GLY A 93 -13.61 -1.11 21.19
C GLY A 93 -13.50 -2.58 20.76
N ALA A 94 -14.48 -3.14 20.06
CA ALA A 94 -14.51 -4.56 19.74
C ALA A 94 -13.51 -4.96 18.65
N ILE A 95 -13.14 -4.02 17.76
CA ILE A 95 -12.25 -4.27 16.62
C ILE A 95 -11.06 -3.32 16.68
N THR A 96 -9.86 -3.86 16.71
CA THR A 96 -8.62 -3.08 16.51
C THR A 96 -8.38 -2.88 15.01
N ILE A 97 -8.13 -1.63 14.61
CA ILE A 97 -7.92 -1.25 13.21
C ILE A 97 -6.44 -0.93 13.01
N LEU A 98 -5.70 -1.88 12.45
CA LEU A 98 -4.29 -1.70 12.11
C LEU A 98 -4.17 -0.97 10.76
N GLN A 99 -4.10 0.35 10.83
CA GLN A 99 -4.04 1.21 9.64
C GLN A 99 -2.69 1.91 9.55
N GLY A 100 -2.06 1.85 8.37
CA GLY A 100 -0.82 2.57 8.12
C GLY A 100 -1.03 4.08 8.05
N HIS A 101 -0.07 4.85 8.59
CA HIS A 101 0.02 6.30 8.56
C HIS A 101 1.40 6.72 8.05
N ALA A 102 1.63 6.44 6.78
CA ALA A 102 2.87 6.79 6.06
C ALA A 102 2.61 6.71 4.56
N VAL A 103 3.48 7.27 3.75
CA VAL A 103 3.45 7.10 2.29
C VAL A 103 3.49 5.62 1.93
N GLY A 104 2.53 5.18 1.10
CA GLY A 104 2.25 3.77 0.82
C GLY A 104 1.11 3.19 1.67
N GLY A 105 0.61 3.93 2.67
CA GLY A 105 -0.52 3.54 3.50
C GLY A 105 -0.33 2.19 4.19
N THR A 106 -1.41 1.45 4.40
CA THR A 106 -1.38 0.13 5.05
C THR A 106 -0.56 -0.91 4.28
N THR A 107 -0.29 -0.72 2.98
CA THR A 107 0.59 -1.63 2.22
C THR A 107 2.02 -1.61 2.74
N LEU A 108 2.44 -0.53 3.41
CA LEU A 108 3.76 -0.42 4.04
C LEU A 108 3.89 -1.30 5.29
N VAL A 109 2.79 -1.53 6.01
CA VAL A 109 2.78 -2.20 7.33
C VAL A 109 1.99 -3.51 7.36
N ASN A 110 1.38 -3.94 6.26
CA ASN A 110 0.69 -5.24 6.19
C ASN A 110 1.67 -6.41 6.16
N TRP A 111 1.17 -7.64 6.33
CA TRP A 111 1.95 -8.86 6.37
C TRP A 111 2.07 -9.58 5.02
N THR A 112 1.81 -8.88 3.92
CA THR A 112 2.03 -9.35 2.55
C THR A 112 1.14 -10.52 2.09
N SER A 113 0.17 -10.96 2.89
CA SER A 113 -0.79 -11.98 2.45
C SER A 113 -1.63 -11.43 1.29
N SER A 114 -1.65 -12.16 0.18
CA SER A 114 -2.24 -11.68 -1.07
C SER A 114 -3.22 -12.71 -1.60
N PHE A 115 -4.50 -12.34 -1.67
CA PHE A 115 -5.57 -13.19 -2.16
C PHE A 115 -6.44 -12.42 -3.14
N ARG A 116 -6.91 -13.10 -4.19
CA ARG A 116 -8.00 -12.58 -5.01
C ARG A 116 -9.30 -12.59 -4.22
N THR A 117 -10.16 -11.62 -4.47
CA THR A 117 -11.51 -11.62 -3.88
C THR A 117 -12.24 -12.91 -4.26
N PRO A 118 -12.76 -13.67 -3.29
CA PRO A 118 -13.48 -14.92 -3.58
C PRO A 118 -14.70 -14.66 -4.47
N PRO A 119 -15.04 -15.57 -5.42
CA PRO A 119 -16.20 -15.44 -6.28
C PRO A 119 -17.51 -15.21 -5.53
N GLN A 120 -17.71 -15.89 -4.39
CA GLN A 120 -18.88 -15.74 -3.54
C GLN A 120 -19.01 -14.31 -2.97
N THR A 121 -17.89 -13.66 -2.64
CA THR A 121 -17.88 -12.29 -2.18
C THR A 121 -18.28 -11.33 -3.31
N LEU A 122 -17.78 -11.52 -4.52
CA LEU A 122 -18.15 -10.72 -5.68
C LEU A 122 -19.65 -10.88 -5.99
N GLN A 123 -20.15 -12.09 -5.93
CA GLN A 123 -21.56 -12.38 -6.11
C GLN A 123 -22.42 -11.72 -5.03
N HIS A 124 -22.02 -11.78 -3.76
CA HIS A 124 -22.70 -11.11 -2.66
C HIS A 124 -22.76 -9.59 -2.86
N TRP A 125 -21.66 -8.97 -3.28
CA TRP A 125 -21.65 -7.53 -3.57
C TRP A 125 -22.60 -7.16 -4.70
N ALA A 126 -22.68 -8.00 -5.73
CA ALA A 126 -23.61 -7.77 -6.83
C ALA A 126 -25.07 -7.93 -6.41
N SER A 127 -25.43 -9.00 -5.67
CA SER A 127 -26.81 -9.30 -5.30
C SER A 127 -27.34 -8.43 -4.16
N GLU A 128 -26.57 -8.22 -3.11
CA GLU A 128 -27.03 -7.55 -1.89
C GLU A 128 -26.77 -6.03 -1.90
N HIS A 129 -25.72 -5.61 -2.62
CA HIS A 129 -25.29 -4.20 -2.63
C HIS A 129 -25.38 -3.54 -4.00
N GLY A 130 -25.88 -4.23 -5.03
CA GLY A 130 -26.06 -3.67 -6.37
C GLY A 130 -24.75 -3.24 -7.06
N VAL A 131 -23.59 -3.76 -6.64
CA VAL A 131 -22.30 -3.42 -7.24
C VAL A 131 -22.17 -4.14 -8.58
N SER A 132 -22.04 -3.39 -9.66
CA SER A 132 -21.90 -3.92 -11.02
C SER A 132 -20.47 -3.85 -11.52
N GLY A 133 -20.11 -4.65 -12.54
CA GLY A 133 -18.81 -4.60 -13.21
C GLY A 133 -17.67 -5.31 -12.47
N LEU A 134 -17.93 -5.99 -11.36
CA LEU A 134 -16.94 -6.70 -10.55
C LEU A 134 -17.11 -8.22 -10.64
N SER A 135 -17.39 -8.78 -11.84
CA SER A 135 -17.38 -10.24 -12.01
C SER A 135 -15.96 -10.81 -11.96
N VAL A 136 -15.83 -12.10 -11.77
CA VAL A 136 -14.52 -12.79 -11.80
C VAL A 136 -13.81 -12.52 -13.12
N GLU A 137 -14.53 -12.59 -14.24
CA GLU A 137 -14.01 -12.39 -15.60
C GLU A 137 -13.58 -10.92 -15.80
N ALA A 138 -14.37 -9.97 -15.30
CA ALA A 138 -14.05 -8.54 -15.42
C ALA A 138 -12.80 -8.16 -14.59
N LEU A 139 -12.59 -8.80 -13.43
CA LEU A 139 -11.45 -8.53 -12.57
C LEU A 139 -10.20 -9.35 -12.92
N GLN A 140 -10.33 -10.45 -13.67
CA GLN A 140 -9.23 -11.33 -14.02
C GLN A 140 -8.00 -10.59 -14.57
N PRO A 141 -8.09 -9.73 -15.60
CA PRO A 141 -6.92 -9.05 -16.16
C PRO A 141 -6.27 -8.08 -15.19
N TRP A 142 -7.05 -7.49 -14.28
CA TRP A 142 -6.54 -6.58 -13.26
C TRP A 142 -5.82 -7.33 -12.13
N PHE A 143 -6.36 -8.47 -11.70
CA PHE A 143 -5.66 -9.34 -10.75
C PHE A 143 -4.32 -9.82 -11.32
N GLU A 144 -4.30 -10.31 -12.55
CA GLU A 144 -3.08 -10.81 -13.20
C GLU A 144 -2.04 -9.71 -13.34
N ARG A 145 -2.44 -8.52 -13.76
CA ARG A 145 -1.55 -7.36 -13.84
C ARG A 145 -0.94 -7.02 -12.48
N MET A 146 -1.76 -6.88 -11.44
CA MET A 146 -1.27 -6.52 -10.11
C MET A 146 -0.45 -7.63 -9.46
N GLU A 147 -0.80 -8.90 -9.68
CA GLU A 147 0.01 -10.04 -9.23
C GLU A 147 1.41 -10.02 -9.85
N GLN A 148 1.50 -9.72 -11.13
CA GLN A 148 2.79 -9.59 -11.82
C GLN A 148 3.58 -8.38 -11.30
N GLU A 149 2.96 -7.24 -11.17
CA GLU A 149 3.60 -6.00 -10.71
C GLU A 149 4.11 -6.12 -9.29
N LEU A 150 3.29 -6.63 -8.39
CA LEU A 150 3.63 -6.82 -6.98
C LEU A 150 4.44 -8.11 -6.73
N GLY A 151 4.73 -8.91 -7.76
CA GLY A 151 5.48 -10.15 -7.65
C GLY A 151 4.82 -11.17 -6.73
N ILE A 152 3.47 -11.24 -6.77
CA ILE A 152 2.71 -12.15 -5.90
C ILE A 152 2.99 -13.59 -6.31
N SER A 153 3.50 -14.36 -5.36
CA SER A 153 3.83 -15.77 -5.56
C SER A 153 3.67 -16.56 -4.26
N PRO A 154 3.46 -17.89 -4.33
CA PRO A 154 3.49 -18.72 -3.15
C PRO A 154 4.79 -18.54 -2.38
N TRP A 155 4.72 -18.56 -1.04
CA TRP A 155 5.90 -18.43 -0.21
C TRP A 155 6.89 -19.58 -0.46
N ALA A 156 8.12 -19.23 -0.77
CA ALA A 156 9.13 -20.19 -1.27
C ALA A 156 9.79 -21.06 -0.17
N LEU A 157 9.73 -20.60 1.10
CA LEU A 157 10.36 -21.34 2.19
C LEU A 157 9.39 -22.37 2.80
N PRO A 158 9.92 -23.51 3.29
CA PRO A 158 9.08 -24.47 4.02
C PRO A 158 8.45 -23.81 5.24
N PRO A 159 7.27 -24.28 5.68
CA PRO A 159 6.63 -23.77 6.88
C PRO A 159 7.52 -24.01 8.11
N ASN A 160 7.51 -23.07 9.03
CA ASN A 160 8.11 -23.30 10.34
C ASN A 160 7.35 -24.38 11.11
N ALA A 161 7.92 -24.90 12.20
CA ALA A 161 7.35 -26.00 12.97
C ALA A 161 5.89 -25.75 13.42
N ASN A 162 5.56 -24.51 13.79
CA ASN A 162 4.21 -24.13 14.21
C ASN A 162 3.19 -24.22 13.06
N ASN A 163 3.52 -23.66 11.90
CA ASN A 163 2.65 -23.71 10.72
C ASN A 163 2.58 -25.12 10.13
N ASP A 164 3.65 -25.94 10.26
CA ASP A 164 3.66 -27.31 9.79
C ASP A 164 2.73 -28.23 10.60
N VAL A 165 2.51 -27.95 11.89
CA VAL A 165 1.50 -28.66 12.68
C VAL A 165 0.12 -28.49 12.06
N LEU A 166 -0.24 -27.27 11.66
CA LEU A 166 -1.52 -26.99 11.01
C LEU A 166 -1.63 -27.74 9.66
N ARG A 167 -0.57 -27.69 8.85
CA ARG A 167 -0.52 -28.42 7.55
C ARG A 167 -0.78 -29.91 7.77
N ARG A 168 -0.02 -30.56 8.67
CA ARG A 168 -0.16 -32.00 8.96
C ARG A 168 -1.54 -32.34 9.53
N GLY A 169 -2.09 -31.47 10.38
CA GLY A 169 -3.44 -31.65 10.93
C GLY A 169 -4.49 -31.59 9.82
N CYS A 170 -4.39 -30.64 8.89
CA CYS A 170 -5.29 -30.59 7.73
C CYS A 170 -5.18 -31.85 6.86
N GLU A 171 -3.97 -32.34 6.59
CA GLU A 171 -3.75 -33.58 5.82
C GLU A 171 -4.40 -34.80 6.49
N GLN A 172 -4.23 -34.95 7.79
CA GLN A 172 -4.84 -36.06 8.55
C GLN A 172 -6.37 -36.03 8.59
N LEU A 173 -6.94 -34.82 8.59
CA LEU A 173 -8.39 -34.62 8.62
C LEU A 173 -9.04 -34.49 7.25
N GLY A 174 -8.26 -34.59 6.17
CA GLY A 174 -8.75 -34.43 4.80
C GLY A 174 -9.17 -32.99 4.45
N TYR A 175 -8.70 -31.98 5.19
CA TYR A 175 -8.97 -30.59 4.89
C TYR A 175 -8.02 -30.03 3.82
N ARG A 176 -8.53 -29.08 3.06
CA ARG A 176 -7.70 -28.36 2.07
C ARG A 176 -6.77 -27.38 2.81
N TRP A 177 -5.54 -27.35 2.39
CA TRP A 177 -4.55 -26.39 2.85
C TRP A 177 -3.76 -25.82 1.66
N GLY A 178 -3.08 -24.72 1.86
CA GLY A 178 -2.24 -24.14 0.83
C GLY A 178 -1.24 -23.13 1.41
N VAL A 179 -0.19 -22.87 0.63
CA VAL A 179 0.80 -21.86 0.96
C VAL A 179 0.23 -20.47 0.60
N ILE A 180 0.29 -19.54 1.53
CA ILE A 180 -0.20 -18.17 1.34
C ILE A 180 0.67 -17.46 0.27
N PRO A 181 0.09 -16.96 -0.83
CA PRO A 181 0.80 -16.08 -1.75
C PRO A 181 1.18 -14.76 -1.07
N ARG A 182 2.36 -14.24 -1.40
CA ARG A 182 2.88 -13.01 -0.80
C ARG A 182 3.47 -12.09 -1.86
N ASN A 183 3.28 -10.78 -1.67
CA ASN A 183 3.87 -9.73 -2.52
C ASN A 183 5.30 -9.39 -2.05
N VAL A 184 6.25 -10.29 -2.33
CA VAL A 184 7.65 -10.11 -1.95
C VAL A 184 8.59 -10.52 -3.08
N ARG A 185 9.73 -9.82 -3.21
CA ARG A 185 10.83 -10.18 -4.11
C ARG A 185 12.14 -10.20 -3.33
N GLY A 186 12.90 -11.30 -3.39
CA GLY A 186 14.19 -11.42 -2.71
C GLY A 186 14.10 -11.26 -1.19
N CYS A 187 13.07 -11.78 -0.55
CA CYS A 187 12.82 -11.61 0.88
C CYS A 187 13.89 -12.36 1.71
N TRP A 188 14.50 -11.66 2.68
CA TRP A 188 15.48 -12.22 3.60
C TRP A 188 14.86 -12.93 4.82
N ASN A 189 13.53 -13.05 4.85
CA ASN A 189 12.78 -13.69 5.93
C ASN A 189 13.03 -13.09 7.32
N LEU A 190 13.15 -11.77 7.38
CA LEU A 190 13.40 -11.05 8.64
C LEU A 190 12.23 -11.07 9.61
N GLY A 191 11.00 -11.29 9.12
CA GLY A 191 9.78 -11.36 9.95
C GLY A 191 9.20 -10.02 10.37
N TYR A 192 9.73 -8.89 9.89
CA TYR A 192 9.33 -7.53 10.32
C TYR A 192 8.43 -6.78 9.32
N CYS A 193 7.58 -7.50 8.57
CA CYS A 193 6.73 -6.87 7.56
C CYS A 193 5.82 -5.76 8.11
N GLY A 194 5.34 -5.90 9.34
CA GLY A 194 4.50 -4.89 10.02
C GLY A 194 5.23 -3.63 10.45
N MET A 195 6.56 -3.58 10.35
CA MET A 195 7.39 -2.45 10.79
C MET A 195 8.13 -1.75 9.64
N GLY A 196 7.64 -1.92 8.42
CA GLY A 196 8.38 -1.56 7.22
C GLY A 196 9.35 -2.67 6.80
N CYS A 197 9.94 -2.54 5.62
CA CYS A 197 10.85 -3.54 5.08
C CYS A 197 12.23 -2.91 4.79
N PRO A 198 13.24 -3.15 5.64
CA PRO A 198 14.55 -2.51 5.48
C PRO A 198 15.33 -3.02 4.24
N THR A 199 14.85 -4.09 3.61
CA THR A 199 15.47 -4.65 2.40
C THR A 199 14.71 -4.35 1.11
N ASN A 200 13.60 -3.58 1.18
CA ASN A 200 12.69 -3.33 0.04
C ASN A 200 12.16 -4.60 -0.65
N ALA A 201 12.28 -5.75 -0.01
CA ALA A 201 11.76 -7.02 -0.52
C ALA A 201 10.24 -7.05 -0.58
N LYS A 202 9.56 -6.37 0.37
CA LYS A 202 8.12 -6.21 0.40
C LYS A 202 7.68 -5.24 -0.70
N GLN A 203 6.85 -5.72 -1.60
CA GLN A 203 6.35 -4.96 -2.74
C GLN A 203 5.12 -4.15 -2.34
N SER A 204 5.32 -3.18 -1.44
CA SER A 204 4.30 -2.20 -1.06
C SER A 204 4.18 -1.11 -2.13
N MET A 205 3.14 -0.30 -2.04
CA MET A 205 2.97 0.86 -2.94
C MET A 205 4.17 1.82 -2.88
N LEU A 206 4.88 1.87 -1.76
CA LEU A 206 6.09 2.70 -1.59
C LEU A 206 7.19 2.35 -2.59
N VAL A 207 7.33 1.08 -2.98
CA VAL A 207 8.43 0.61 -3.83
C VAL A 207 7.97 0.11 -5.21
N THR A 208 6.68 0.20 -5.51
CA THR A 208 6.07 -0.25 -6.78
C THR A 208 5.34 0.89 -7.49
N THR A 209 4.03 1.00 -7.31
CA THR A 209 3.16 1.93 -8.04
C THR A 209 3.49 3.40 -7.80
N LEU A 210 3.89 3.78 -6.58
CA LEU A 210 4.26 5.15 -6.29
C LEU A 210 5.52 5.61 -7.05
N PRO A 211 6.66 4.87 -7.01
CA PRO A 211 7.79 5.14 -7.89
C PRO A 211 7.41 5.25 -9.36
N ALA A 212 6.58 4.35 -9.87
CA ALA A 212 6.12 4.39 -11.25
C ALA A 212 5.33 5.66 -11.58
N ALA A 213 4.50 6.15 -10.66
CA ALA A 213 3.78 7.42 -10.82
C ALA A 213 4.74 8.62 -10.81
N LEU A 214 5.68 8.66 -9.87
CA LEU A 214 6.65 9.75 -9.72
C LEU A 214 7.62 9.83 -10.91
N ASP A 215 8.05 8.70 -11.45
CA ASP A 215 8.85 8.63 -12.67
C ASP A 215 8.09 9.17 -13.90
N LYS A 216 6.75 9.17 -13.87
CA LYS A 216 5.87 9.78 -14.89
C LYS A 216 5.52 11.23 -14.61
N GLY A 217 6.10 11.83 -13.56
CA GLY A 217 5.95 13.25 -13.27
C GLY A 217 4.81 13.57 -12.28
N ALA A 218 4.21 12.59 -11.63
CA ALA A 218 3.33 12.86 -10.49
C ALA A 218 4.08 13.63 -9.39
N VAL A 219 3.34 14.44 -8.65
CA VAL A 219 3.87 15.21 -7.52
C VAL A 219 3.34 14.59 -6.23
N LEU A 220 4.22 14.36 -5.25
CA LEU A 220 3.85 13.89 -3.93
C LEU A 220 3.98 15.02 -2.91
N VAL A 221 2.90 15.29 -2.17
CA VAL A 221 2.94 16.09 -0.94
C VAL A 221 2.66 15.15 0.21
N HIS A 222 3.63 14.95 1.08
CA HIS A 222 3.49 14.07 2.25
C HIS A 222 3.54 14.89 3.56
N SER A 223 3.22 14.27 4.69
CA SER A 223 3.06 14.96 5.97
C SER A 223 2.06 16.14 5.86
N ALA A 224 1.02 15.95 5.05
CA ALA A 224 0.03 16.97 4.72
C ALA A 224 -1.35 16.36 4.69
N ARG A 225 -2.23 16.85 5.55
CA ARG A 225 -3.61 16.39 5.64
C ARG A 225 -4.50 17.21 4.73
N ALA A 226 -5.30 16.53 3.90
CA ALA A 226 -6.35 17.17 3.13
C ALA A 226 -7.50 17.57 4.07
N GLU A 227 -7.73 18.87 4.23
CA GLU A 227 -8.73 19.39 5.18
C GLU A 227 -10.06 19.69 4.49
N ARG A 228 -10.02 20.15 3.24
CA ARG A 228 -11.21 20.64 2.57
C ARG A 228 -11.08 20.55 1.07
N LEU A 229 -12.21 20.32 0.39
CA LEU A 229 -12.35 20.53 -1.04
C LEU A 229 -13.09 21.85 -1.26
N SER A 230 -12.58 22.68 -2.15
CA SER A 230 -13.27 23.88 -2.63
C SER A 230 -13.91 23.58 -3.99
N PHE A 231 -15.06 24.18 -4.22
CA PHE A 231 -15.81 23.98 -5.46
C PHE A 231 -16.10 25.33 -6.12
N THR A 232 -16.03 25.33 -7.43
CA THR A 232 -16.58 26.38 -8.29
C THR A 232 -17.64 25.72 -9.16
N ASP A 233 -18.89 26.10 -8.95
CA ASP A 233 -20.06 25.36 -9.47
C ASP A 233 -19.97 23.87 -9.04
N ASP A 234 -20.08 22.94 -9.99
CA ASP A 234 -20.04 21.50 -9.75
C ASP A 234 -18.63 20.89 -9.89
N ARG A 235 -17.57 21.72 -9.97
CA ARG A 235 -16.18 21.26 -10.16
C ARG A 235 -15.35 21.55 -8.93
N VAL A 236 -14.48 20.58 -8.57
CA VAL A 236 -13.44 20.81 -7.57
C VAL A 236 -12.48 21.84 -8.14
N SER A 237 -12.21 22.91 -7.39
CA SER A 237 -11.31 24.01 -7.77
C SER A 237 -10.04 24.07 -6.90
N ALA A 238 -10.09 23.55 -5.68
CA ALA A 238 -8.93 23.40 -4.77
C ALA A 238 -9.25 22.38 -3.65
#